data_54ae988f6f1ecc0c2f6ad894886a8926
#
_entry.id   54ae988f6f1ecc0c2f6ad894886a8926
#
_cell.length_a   1.000
_cell.length_b   1.000
_cell.length_c   1.000
_cell.angle_alpha   90.00
_cell.angle_beta   90.00
_cell.angle_gamma   90.00
#
_symmetry.space_group_name_H-M   'P 1'
#
loop_
_entity.id
_entity.type
_entity.pdbx_description
1 polymer ?
#
loop_
_entity_poly.entity_id
_entity_poly.type
_entity_poly.pdbx_seq_one_letter_code
_entity_poly.pdbx_strand_id
1 'polypeptide(L)'
;MTDTQTPSQTAAERRASAGAVPVRTLATWLILFGCFLVLTGCSRPPAQPVSFNPAPWADGETTSYELQDQSGAPIGTALWTWRKDAAGWSQSYQLDMPGRSDRGEVTVDAGLRPVSSWRELAGTRFETTYGPAEITITTTASDGQVATKTLKPPADGLDNDQTLQVQRALPLAGGYTTRYTDVIPTSGLTVPVILRVTGVETVTVPAGTFPTWRVVMDFGSGQHDAWYGQEPPYPMVKYRNRASGAVFLLRDISSSGATAAPPVRQTPGPAPARAGGATQPVTPLSAGLLLSSMLVQLPLMLLFPLAVGWWIRRRYSVGWAVFGAGALTFIASQAVHLPLNWALGLLGGGRGVGTWPLLPMAIAAGLSAGICEEGARWLGLTFAFKRVRSWSQGLQYGAGHGGVEAIIFGLIVLVNVVAMIALRSLPPSVLGVSRAAADQLRSAAEAYWKTPWHLPVLAGLERVFAITIQIALASLVVRSVARRQPGYLAAAIAAHTAVDALALWGARTLSPIWVEVIVAGFAVAALWLIVRLREEQASPAADVASEPALTSADLAPRTLSDEELARRAEASRYE
;
A
#
# COMPACT_ATOMS: atom_id res chain seq x y z
N MET A 1 45.93 38.67 -57.24
CA MET A 1 45.95 39.91 -56.48
C MET A 1 44.51 40.25 -56.23
N THR A 2 43.94 40.19 -55.06
CA THR A 2 44.38 40.28 -53.66
C THR A 2 43.38 39.48 -52.84
N ASP A 3 43.89 38.67 -51.91
CA ASP A 3 43.20 37.97 -50.85
C ASP A 3 42.52 38.96 -49.90
N THR A 4 41.32 38.65 -49.47
CA THR A 4 40.73 39.18 -48.21
C THR A 4 40.14 38.05 -47.40
N GLN A 5 40.92 37.66 -46.39
CA GLN A 5 40.52 36.71 -45.34
C GLN A 5 39.38 37.30 -44.51
N THR A 6 38.36 36.47 -44.29
CA THR A 6 37.33 36.68 -43.28
C THR A 6 37.86 36.25 -41.90
N PRO A 7 37.57 36.98 -40.81
CA PRO A 7 38.05 36.64 -39.47
C PRO A 7 37.26 35.46 -38.87
N SER A 8 37.99 34.56 -38.23
CA SER A 8 37.51 33.40 -37.51
C SER A 8 36.61 33.79 -36.33
N GLN A 9 35.41 33.28 -36.30
CA GLN A 9 34.53 33.30 -35.10
C GLN A 9 35.22 32.50 -33.99
N THR A 10 35.39 33.12 -32.84
CA THR A 10 36.05 32.56 -31.68
C THR A 10 35.18 31.45 -31.01
N ALA A 11 35.89 30.47 -30.43
CA ALA A 11 35.30 29.31 -29.78
C ALA A 11 34.31 29.61 -28.62
N ALA A 12 34.17 30.88 -28.25
CA ALA A 12 33.20 31.33 -27.21
C ALA A 12 31.76 31.39 -27.73
N GLU A 13 31.53 31.69 -29.02
CA GLU A 13 30.17 31.75 -29.59
C GLU A 13 29.56 30.37 -29.86
N ARG A 14 30.37 29.30 -29.95
CA ARG A 14 29.87 27.93 -30.13
C ARG A 14 29.38 27.26 -28.85
N ARG A 15 29.64 27.80 -27.67
CA ARG A 15 29.14 27.27 -26.39
C ARG A 15 27.80 27.85 -25.95
N ALA A 16 27.31 28.91 -26.58
CA ALA A 16 26.03 29.54 -26.22
C ALA A 16 24.81 28.90 -26.91
N SER A 17 24.99 27.98 -27.87
CA SER A 17 23.87 27.34 -28.59
C SER A 17 23.55 25.91 -28.16
N ALA A 18 24.13 25.41 -27.04
CA ALA A 18 23.72 24.13 -26.47
C ALA A 18 22.37 24.30 -25.77
N GLY A 19 21.34 24.15 -26.55
CA GLY A 19 19.94 23.82 -26.35
C GLY A 19 19.36 23.93 -24.96
N ALA A 20 18.84 25.12 -24.59
CA ALA A 20 17.77 25.21 -23.60
C ALA A 20 16.51 24.60 -24.23
N VAL A 21 16.15 23.37 -23.83
CA VAL A 21 14.86 22.80 -24.20
C VAL A 21 13.79 23.72 -23.62
N PRO A 22 12.89 24.31 -24.46
CA PRO A 22 11.91 25.28 -23.97
C PRO A 22 10.96 24.56 -22.97
N VAL A 23 10.70 25.20 -21.83
CA VAL A 23 9.84 24.67 -20.73
C VAL A 23 8.49 24.19 -21.23
N ARG A 24 7.97 24.78 -22.32
CA ARG A 24 6.75 24.34 -23.01
C ARG A 24 6.88 22.92 -23.59
N THR A 25 8.06 22.56 -24.11
CA THR A 25 8.31 21.22 -24.69
C THR A 25 8.36 20.15 -23.59
N LEU A 26 8.97 20.45 -22.43
CA LEU A 26 9.03 19.50 -21.30
C LEU A 26 7.65 19.26 -20.67
N ALA A 27 6.85 20.35 -20.49
CA ALA A 27 5.47 20.23 -20.02
C ALA A 27 4.60 19.44 -21.01
N THR A 28 4.78 19.65 -22.31
CA THR A 28 4.07 18.90 -23.35
C THR A 28 4.49 17.41 -23.35
N TRP A 29 5.79 17.11 -23.16
CA TRP A 29 6.27 15.72 -23.05
C TRP A 29 5.80 15.03 -21.78
N LEU A 30 5.71 15.73 -20.64
CA LEU A 30 5.17 15.18 -19.40
C LEU A 30 3.66 14.91 -19.50
N ILE A 31 2.91 15.80 -20.16
CA ILE A 31 1.48 15.60 -20.43
C ILE A 31 1.28 14.45 -21.43
N LEU A 32 2.05 14.42 -22.52
CA LEU A 32 1.98 13.34 -23.51
C LEU A 32 2.43 12.00 -22.93
N PHE A 33 3.44 11.96 -22.05
CA PHE A 33 3.87 10.75 -21.36
C PHE A 33 2.83 10.28 -20.33
N GLY A 34 2.20 11.19 -19.59
CA GLY A 34 1.06 10.90 -18.73
C GLY A 34 -0.14 10.35 -19.52
N CYS A 35 -0.49 11.00 -20.65
CA CYS A 35 -1.51 10.52 -21.57
C CYS A 35 -1.13 9.18 -22.23
N PHE A 36 0.14 8.98 -22.58
CA PHE A 36 0.63 7.72 -23.16
C PHE A 36 0.54 6.57 -22.14
N LEU A 37 0.87 6.79 -20.86
CA LEU A 37 0.67 5.78 -19.80
C LEU A 37 -0.81 5.46 -19.58
N VAL A 38 -1.70 6.42 -19.73
CA VAL A 38 -3.15 6.21 -19.66
C VAL A 38 -3.68 5.45 -20.89
N LEU A 39 -3.10 5.70 -22.08
CA LEU A 39 -3.57 5.13 -23.35
C LEU A 39 -2.91 3.78 -23.69
N THR A 40 -1.71 3.49 -23.18
CA THR A 40 -1.00 2.21 -23.41
C THR A 40 -1.22 1.18 -22.28
N GLY A 41 -2.02 1.52 -21.28
CA GLY A 41 -2.56 0.52 -20.37
C GLY A 41 -3.22 -0.55 -21.22
N CYS A 42 -2.51 -1.67 -21.51
CA CYS A 42 -3.11 -2.83 -22.14
C CYS A 42 -4.42 -3.10 -21.41
N SER A 43 -5.53 -2.73 -22.01
CA SER A 43 -6.86 -3.03 -21.50
C SER A 43 -6.98 -4.56 -21.47
N ARG A 44 -6.59 -5.16 -20.33
CA ARG A 44 -7.04 -6.53 -20.06
C ARG A 44 -8.55 -6.48 -20.09
N PRO A 45 -9.19 -7.46 -20.75
CA PRO A 45 -10.64 -7.50 -20.75
C PRO A 45 -11.14 -7.42 -19.29
N PRO A 46 -12.20 -6.66 -19.03
CA PRO A 46 -12.78 -6.56 -17.68
C PRO A 46 -13.07 -7.97 -17.18
N ALA A 47 -12.78 -8.24 -15.89
CA ALA A 47 -13.03 -9.53 -15.29
C ALA A 47 -14.51 -9.92 -15.52
N GLN A 48 -14.74 -11.06 -16.17
CA GLN A 48 -16.08 -11.56 -16.45
C GLN A 48 -16.77 -11.95 -15.14
N PRO A 49 -18.09 -11.83 -15.03
CA PRO A 49 -18.83 -12.41 -13.91
C PRO A 49 -18.53 -13.91 -13.79
N VAL A 50 -18.54 -14.42 -12.55
CA VAL A 50 -18.24 -15.82 -12.28
C VAL A 50 -19.23 -16.74 -12.98
N SER A 51 -18.69 -17.77 -13.65
CA SER A 51 -19.43 -18.90 -14.22
C SER A 51 -18.75 -20.20 -13.82
N PHE A 52 -19.53 -21.24 -13.58
CA PHE A 52 -19.04 -22.52 -13.13
C PHE A 52 -19.23 -23.59 -14.20
N ASN A 53 -18.28 -24.49 -14.28
CA ASN A 53 -18.44 -25.81 -14.90
C ASN A 53 -19.36 -26.69 -14.00
N PRO A 54 -19.86 -27.82 -14.48
CA PRO A 54 -20.50 -28.80 -13.63
C PRO A 54 -19.65 -29.18 -12.43
N ALA A 55 -20.29 -29.45 -11.31
CA ALA A 55 -19.64 -29.83 -10.05
C ALA A 55 -18.62 -30.98 -10.26
N PRO A 56 -17.33 -30.79 -9.95
CA PRO A 56 -16.29 -31.80 -10.17
C PRO A 56 -16.18 -32.83 -9.04
N TRP A 57 -16.88 -32.61 -7.94
CA TRP A 57 -16.91 -33.51 -6.78
C TRP A 57 -17.97 -34.59 -6.91
N ALA A 58 -17.75 -35.71 -6.21
CA ALA A 58 -18.73 -36.80 -6.09
C ALA A 58 -19.67 -36.58 -4.90
N ASP A 59 -20.82 -37.28 -4.92
CA ASP A 59 -21.72 -37.30 -3.75
C ASP A 59 -21.02 -38.00 -2.57
N GLY A 60 -21.04 -37.35 -1.41
CA GLY A 60 -20.35 -37.79 -0.20
C GLY A 60 -18.83 -37.56 -0.25
N GLU A 61 -18.30 -36.79 -1.20
CA GLU A 61 -16.89 -36.45 -1.19
C GLU A 61 -16.53 -35.59 0.03
N THR A 62 -15.46 -36.00 0.70
CA THR A 62 -14.95 -35.32 1.88
C THR A 62 -13.49 -34.94 1.67
N THR A 63 -13.14 -33.67 1.99
CA THR A 63 -11.76 -33.18 1.96
C THR A 63 -11.35 -32.71 3.34
N SER A 64 -10.21 -33.18 3.84
CA SER A 64 -9.66 -32.81 5.14
C SER A 64 -8.39 -31.99 5.01
N TYR A 65 -8.18 -31.05 5.91
CA TYR A 65 -7.06 -30.12 5.91
C TYR A 65 -6.42 -30.02 7.29
N GLU A 66 -5.12 -29.84 7.29
CA GLU A 66 -4.37 -29.35 8.44
C GLU A 66 -4.30 -27.82 8.37
N LEU A 67 -4.59 -27.16 9.49
CA LEU A 67 -4.47 -25.72 9.65
C LEU A 67 -3.14 -25.41 10.36
N GLN A 68 -2.38 -24.48 9.76
CA GLN A 68 -1.12 -23.99 10.32
C GLN A 68 -1.16 -22.47 10.49
N ASP A 69 -0.42 -21.96 11.46
CA ASP A 69 -0.16 -20.53 11.61
C ASP A 69 0.96 -20.05 10.67
N GLN A 70 1.33 -18.78 10.78
CA GLN A 70 2.40 -18.16 9.97
C GLN A 70 3.78 -18.81 10.18
N SER A 71 4.01 -19.44 11.34
CA SER A 71 5.28 -20.15 11.66
C SER A 71 5.31 -21.58 11.12
N GLY A 72 4.18 -22.08 10.59
CA GLY A 72 4.00 -23.47 10.18
C GLY A 72 3.59 -24.40 11.33
N ALA A 73 3.30 -23.86 12.52
CA ALA A 73 2.80 -24.67 13.63
C ALA A 73 1.34 -25.08 13.41
N PRO A 74 0.96 -26.35 13.66
CA PRO A 74 -0.41 -26.80 13.50
C PRO A 74 -1.32 -26.14 14.56
N ILE A 75 -2.41 -25.54 14.11
CA ILE A 75 -3.39 -24.83 14.95
C ILE A 75 -4.80 -25.44 14.89
N GLY A 76 -5.02 -26.48 14.09
CA GLY A 76 -6.32 -27.13 13.98
C GLY A 76 -6.48 -28.00 12.75
N THR A 77 -7.72 -28.38 12.49
CA THR A 77 -8.13 -29.16 11.33
C THR A 77 -9.38 -28.55 10.71
N ALA A 78 -9.59 -28.80 9.42
CA ALA A 78 -10.82 -28.46 8.73
C ALA A 78 -11.30 -29.62 7.88
N LEU A 79 -12.61 -29.77 7.79
CA LEU A 79 -13.29 -30.83 7.05
C LEU A 79 -14.38 -30.17 6.18
N TRP A 80 -14.46 -30.53 4.90
CA TRP A 80 -15.54 -30.19 4.00
C TRP A 80 -16.17 -31.44 3.42
N THR A 81 -17.48 -31.49 3.33
CA THR A 81 -18.22 -32.61 2.73
C THR A 81 -19.25 -32.07 1.75
N TRP A 82 -19.25 -32.62 0.52
CA TRP A 82 -20.26 -32.35 -0.48
C TRP A 82 -21.30 -33.45 -0.52
N ARG A 83 -22.57 -33.09 -0.54
CA ARG A 83 -23.69 -34.03 -0.73
C ARG A 83 -24.63 -33.52 -1.82
N LYS A 84 -25.08 -34.41 -2.67
CA LYS A 84 -26.08 -34.11 -3.66
C LYS A 84 -27.45 -34.19 -3.06
N ASP A 85 -28.29 -33.20 -3.33
CA ASP A 85 -29.71 -33.20 -2.94
C ASP A 85 -30.64 -32.96 -4.15
N ALA A 86 -31.97 -32.91 -3.92
CA ALA A 86 -32.93 -32.73 -5.00
C ALA A 86 -32.86 -31.35 -5.68
N ALA A 87 -32.34 -30.33 -5.01
CA ALA A 87 -32.25 -28.95 -5.50
C ALA A 87 -30.88 -28.62 -6.12
N GLY A 88 -29.84 -29.39 -5.79
CA GLY A 88 -28.47 -29.12 -6.24
C GLY A 88 -27.44 -29.82 -5.35
N TRP A 89 -26.69 -29.06 -4.56
CA TRP A 89 -25.66 -29.59 -3.68
C TRP A 89 -25.69 -28.91 -2.31
N SER A 90 -25.32 -29.62 -1.26
CA SER A 90 -25.00 -29.05 0.03
C SER A 90 -23.53 -29.26 0.36
N GLN A 91 -22.88 -28.19 0.85
CA GLN A 91 -21.51 -28.20 1.33
C GLN A 91 -21.53 -27.97 2.84
N SER A 92 -21.26 -28.98 3.64
CA SER A 92 -21.01 -28.81 5.07
C SER A 92 -19.53 -28.64 5.35
N TYR A 93 -19.22 -27.91 6.42
CA TYR A 93 -17.85 -27.74 6.88
C TYR A 93 -17.76 -27.73 8.40
N GLN A 94 -16.57 -28.12 8.89
CA GLN A 94 -16.22 -28.03 10.31
C GLN A 94 -14.74 -27.64 10.42
N LEU A 95 -14.47 -26.58 11.17
CA LEU A 95 -13.13 -26.13 11.53
C LEU A 95 -12.96 -26.26 13.04
N ASP A 96 -12.00 -27.09 13.45
CA ASP A 96 -11.69 -27.33 14.85
C ASP A 96 -10.33 -26.74 15.19
N MET A 97 -10.33 -25.80 16.11
CA MET A 97 -9.14 -25.13 16.64
C MET A 97 -9.20 -25.18 18.18
N PRO A 98 -8.08 -25.14 18.90
CA PRO A 98 -8.07 -25.14 20.36
C PRO A 98 -8.97 -24.05 20.94
N GLY A 99 -10.04 -24.46 21.65
CA GLY A 99 -11.00 -23.55 22.29
C GLY A 99 -12.02 -22.89 21.34
N ARG A 100 -12.05 -23.27 20.05
CA ARG A 100 -12.99 -22.72 19.06
C ARG A 100 -13.38 -23.77 18.05
N SER A 101 -14.68 -23.99 17.88
CA SER A 101 -15.24 -24.72 16.75
C SER A 101 -16.07 -23.77 15.88
N ASP A 102 -16.00 -23.96 14.58
CA ASP A 102 -16.71 -23.20 13.56
C ASP A 102 -17.27 -24.21 12.55
N ARG A 103 -18.59 -24.27 12.42
CA ARG A 103 -19.25 -25.24 11.55
C ARG A 103 -20.41 -24.61 10.83
N GLY A 104 -20.71 -25.13 9.67
CA GLY A 104 -21.83 -24.64 8.87
C GLY A 104 -22.11 -25.48 7.65
N GLU A 105 -23.12 -25.04 6.91
CA GLU A 105 -23.53 -25.65 5.66
C GLU A 105 -24.04 -24.58 4.71
N VAL A 106 -23.71 -24.74 3.43
CA VAL A 106 -24.26 -23.91 2.35
C VAL A 106 -24.94 -24.83 1.34
N THR A 107 -26.22 -24.58 1.09
CA THR A 107 -26.96 -25.22 0.01
C THR A 107 -26.89 -24.37 -1.24
N VAL A 108 -26.54 -24.99 -2.36
CA VAL A 108 -26.44 -24.35 -3.67
C VAL A 108 -27.33 -25.03 -4.71
N ASP A 109 -27.81 -24.27 -5.67
CA ASP A 109 -28.59 -24.79 -6.78
C ASP A 109 -27.73 -25.57 -7.80
N ALA A 110 -28.34 -26.08 -8.87
CA ALA A 110 -27.64 -26.79 -9.94
C ALA A 110 -26.58 -25.91 -10.66
N GLY A 111 -26.70 -24.60 -10.60
CA GLY A 111 -25.72 -23.62 -11.13
C GLY A 111 -24.67 -23.19 -10.10
N LEU A 112 -24.62 -23.86 -8.95
CA LEU A 112 -23.72 -23.58 -7.82
C LEU A 112 -23.91 -22.19 -7.20
N ARG A 113 -25.11 -21.61 -7.32
CA ARG A 113 -25.49 -20.36 -6.65
C ARG A 113 -26.07 -20.66 -5.26
N PRO A 114 -25.76 -19.83 -4.25
CA PRO A 114 -26.25 -20.09 -2.90
C PRO A 114 -27.78 -19.92 -2.82
N VAL A 115 -28.44 -20.87 -2.15
CA VAL A 115 -29.88 -20.88 -1.86
C VAL A 115 -30.11 -20.55 -0.40
N SER A 116 -29.37 -21.21 0.49
CA SER A 116 -29.40 -20.97 1.92
C SER A 116 -28.07 -21.35 2.55
N SER A 117 -27.78 -20.79 3.71
CA SER A 117 -26.66 -21.21 4.53
C SER A 117 -26.97 -21.11 6.00
N TRP A 118 -26.27 -21.88 6.81
CA TRP A 118 -26.19 -21.64 8.24
C TRP A 118 -24.75 -21.82 8.72
N ARG A 119 -24.39 -21.06 9.75
CA ARG A 119 -23.08 -21.10 10.40
C ARG A 119 -23.25 -20.98 11.90
N GLU A 120 -22.53 -21.76 12.66
CA GLU A 120 -22.41 -21.66 14.10
C GLU A 120 -20.97 -21.35 14.47
N LEU A 121 -20.78 -20.19 15.08
CA LEU A 121 -19.47 -19.65 15.44
C LEU A 121 -19.52 -19.11 16.87
N ALA A 122 -18.72 -19.69 17.77
CA ALA A 122 -18.63 -19.28 19.17
C ALA A 122 -20.01 -19.15 19.86
N GLY A 123 -20.93 -20.09 19.60
CA GLY A 123 -22.28 -20.13 20.17
C GLY A 123 -23.29 -19.16 19.53
N THR A 124 -22.89 -18.42 18.50
CA THR A 124 -23.82 -17.62 17.70
C THR A 124 -24.14 -18.35 16.40
N ARG A 125 -25.43 -18.44 16.07
CA ARG A 125 -25.93 -19.06 14.84
C ARG A 125 -26.39 -18.00 13.86
N PHE A 126 -25.90 -18.10 12.63
CA PHE A 126 -26.28 -17.28 11.49
C PHE A 126 -27.02 -18.16 10.49
N GLU A 127 -28.22 -17.76 10.09
CA GLU A 127 -29.01 -18.43 9.07
C GLU A 127 -29.29 -17.44 7.94
N THR A 128 -28.96 -17.82 6.70
CA THR A 128 -29.07 -16.95 5.55
C THR A 128 -29.96 -17.59 4.48
N THR A 129 -30.89 -16.82 3.95
CA THR A 129 -31.73 -17.21 2.80
C THR A 129 -31.42 -16.25 1.64
N TYR A 130 -31.11 -16.82 0.49
CA TYR A 130 -30.79 -16.09 -0.72
C TYR A 130 -32.01 -16.02 -1.65
N GLY A 131 -32.80 -14.96 -1.50
CA GLY A 131 -33.94 -14.71 -2.38
C GLY A 131 -33.61 -13.83 -3.60
N PRO A 132 -34.45 -13.82 -4.63
CA PRO A 132 -34.22 -13.02 -5.83
C PRO A 132 -34.35 -11.51 -5.58
N ALA A 133 -35.11 -11.09 -4.58
CA ALA A 133 -35.33 -9.69 -4.22
C ALA A 133 -34.44 -9.23 -3.07
N GLU A 134 -34.18 -10.11 -2.11
CA GLU A 134 -33.40 -9.81 -0.92
C GLU A 134 -32.68 -11.05 -0.38
N ILE A 135 -31.57 -10.81 0.33
CA ILE A 135 -30.90 -11.82 1.16
C ILE A 135 -31.28 -11.51 2.60
N THR A 136 -31.83 -12.49 3.30
CA THR A 136 -32.20 -12.37 4.71
C THR A 136 -31.22 -13.13 5.58
N ILE A 137 -30.58 -12.43 6.53
CA ILE A 137 -29.64 -13.00 7.51
C ILE A 137 -30.30 -12.92 8.89
N THR A 138 -30.59 -14.05 9.51
CA THR A 138 -31.07 -14.16 10.89
C THR A 138 -29.90 -14.58 11.78
N THR A 139 -29.61 -13.80 12.79
CA THR A 139 -28.56 -14.06 13.78
C THR A 139 -29.20 -14.40 15.10
N THR A 140 -28.93 -15.58 15.65
CA THR A 140 -29.33 -16.00 16.98
C THR A 140 -28.10 -16.05 17.89
N ALA A 141 -28.05 -15.15 18.85
CA ALA A 141 -26.93 -15.09 19.80
C ALA A 141 -27.02 -16.20 20.84
N SER A 142 -25.91 -16.48 21.55
CA SER A 142 -25.85 -17.53 22.59
C SER A 142 -26.82 -17.33 23.77
N ASP A 143 -27.33 -16.11 23.97
CA ASP A 143 -28.35 -15.75 24.97
C ASP A 143 -29.79 -15.84 24.43
N GLY A 144 -29.95 -16.32 23.18
CA GLY A 144 -31.23 -16.48 22.53
C GLY A 144 -31.79 -15.22 21.86
N GLN A 145 -31.06 -14.10 21.89
CA GLN A 145 -31.50 -12.90 21.18
C GLN A 145 -31.41 -13.12 19.65
N VAL A 146 -32.48 -12.72 18.96
CA VAL A 146 -32.57 -12.84 17.50
C VAL A 146 -32.56 -11.47 16.85
N ALA A 147 -31.70 -11.30 15.83
CA ALA A 147 -31.65 -10.12 15.00
C ALA A 147 -31.73 -10.52 13.52
N THR A 148 -32.45 -9.75 12.73
CA THR A 148 -32.58 -9.99 11.28
C THR A 148 -32.04 -8.81 10.53
N LYS A 149 -31.24 -9.07 9.47
CA LYS A 149 -30.71 -8.09 8.56
C LYS A 149 -31.03 -8.49 7.12
N THR A 150 -31.44 -7.53 6.30
CA THR A 150 -31.64 -7.75 4.86
C THR A 150 -30.57 -7.05 4.04
N LEU A 151 -30.18 -7.66 2.92
CA LEU A 151 -29.24 -7.13 1.95
C LEU A 151 -29.84 -7.23 0.55
N LYS A 152 -29.44 -6.29 -0.34
CA LYS A 152 -29.74 -6.41 -1.76
C LYS A 152 -28.88 -7.51 -2.37
N PRO A 153 -29.44 -8.50 -3.10
CA PRO A 153 -28.66 -9.55 -3.73
C PRO A 153 -27.73 -8.98 -4.81
N PRO A 154 -26.41 -9.21 -4.74
CA PRO A 154 -25.53 -8.93 -5.87
C PRO A 154 -25.75 -9.96 -6.98
N ALA A 155 -25.71 -9.51 -8.24
CA ALA A 155 -25.97 -10.39 -9.40
C ALA A 155 -24.96 -11.55 -9.52
N ASP A 156 -23.76 -11.37 -8.98
CA ASP A 156 -22.66 -12.35 -8.96
C ASP A 156 -22.34 -12.83 -7.53
N GLY A 157 -23.36 -12.78 -6.62
CA GLY A 157 -23.21 -13.12 -5.22
C GLY A 157 -22.90 -14.59 -4.97
N LEU A 158 -21.96 -14.83 -4.06
CA LEU A 158 -21.63 -16.14 -3.48
C LEU A 158 -21.65 -16.03 -1.96
N ASP A 159 -21.97 -17.12 -1.28
CA ASP A 159 -21.77 -17.19 0.18
C ASP A 159 -20.28 -17.36 0.48
N ASN A 160 -19.76 -16.58 1.42
CA ASN A 160 -18.33 -16.63 1.80
C ASN A 160 -17.89 -18.05 2.20
N ASP A 161 -18.77 -18.82 2.84
CA ASP A 161 -18.43 -20.14 3.34
C ASP A 161 -18.37 -21.21 2.24
N GLN A 162 -18.99 -20.96 1.04
CA GLN A 162 -18.86 -21.87 -0.12
C GLN A 162 -17.63 -21.60 -0.98
N THR A 163 -17.08 -20.35 -0.97
CA THR A 163 -16.21 -19.86 -2.03
C THR A 163 -14.96 -20.71 -2.24
N LEU A 164 -14.28 -21.14 -1.18
CA LEU A 164 -13.04 -21.92 -1.32
C LEU A 164 -13.24 -23.27 -2.01
N GLN A 165 -14.39 -23.90 -1.82
CA GLN A 165 -14.65 -25.22 -2.41
C GLN A 165 -15.36 -25.10 -3.76
N VAL A 166 -16.27 -24.15 -3.93
CA VAL A 166 -16.99 -23.97 -5.21
C VAL A 166 -16.06 -23.49 -6.33
N GLN A 167 -14.95 -22.83 -5.99
CA GLN A 167 -13.92 -22.42 -6.98
C GLN A 167 -13.27 -23.60 -7.70
N ARG A 168 -13.37 -24.83 -7.22
CA ARG A 168 -12.97 -26.06 -7.90
C ARG A 168 -13.73 -26.29 -9.22
N ALA A 169 -14.94 -25.73 -9.33
CA ALA A 169 -15.74 -25.76 -10.55
C ALA A 169 -15.44 -24.63 -11.54
N LEU A 170 -14.49 -23.72 -11.25
CA LEU A 170 -14.11 -22.67 -12.18
C LEU A 170 -13.31 -23.24 -13.36
N PRO A 171 -13.44 -22.66 -14.58
CA PRO A 171 -12.64 -23.06 -15.74
C PRO A 171 -11.20 -22.48 -15.62
N LEU A 172 -10.45 -22.91 -14.59
CA LEU A 172 -9.12 -22.41 -14.31
C LEU A 172 -8.16 -22.74 -15.46
N ALA A 173 -7.49 -21.71 -15.95
CA ALA A 173 -6.49 -21.78 -17.00
C ALA A 173 -5.49 -20.65 -16.86
N GLY A 174 -4.36 -20.71 -17.54
CA GLY A 174 -3.36 -19.64 -17.52
C GLY A 174 -3.96 -18.28 -17.94
N GLY A 175 -3.87 -17.28 -17.05
CA GLY A 175 -4.44 -15.96 -17.27
C GLY A 175 -5.95 -15.81 -17.01
N TYR A 176 -6.64 -16.88 -16.58
CA TYR A 176 -8.06 -16.81 -16.22
C TYR A 176 -8.28 -15.74 -15.15
N THR A 177 -9.31 -14.93 -15.35
CA THR A 177 -9.70 -13.87 -14.39
C THR A 177 -11.23 -13.79 -14.35
N THR A 178 -11.77 -13.79 -13.14
CA THR A 178 -13.21 -13.64 -12.90
C THR A 178 -13.46 -12.73 -11.71
N ARG A 179 -14.70 -12.26 -11.55
CA ARG A 179 -15.15 -11.50 -10.40
C ARG A 179 -16.43 -12.10 -9.83
N TYR A 180 -16.60 -11.95 -8.53
CA TYR A 180 -17.82 -12.27 -7.79
C TYR A 180 -17.92 -11.36 -6.57
N THR A 181 -19.06 -11.38 -5.91
CA THR A 181 -19.29 -10.65 -4.68
C THR A 181 -19.50 -11.64 -3.53
N ASP A 182 -18.57 -11.66 -2.56
CA ASP A 182 -18.76 -12.41 -1.32
C ASP A 182 -19.86 -11.77 -0.47
N VAL A 183 -20.84 -12.56 -0.11
CA VAL A 183 -21.79 -12.24 0.95
C VAL A 183 -21.28 -12.88 2.23
N ILE A 184 -21.03 -12.07 3.26
CA ILE A 184 -20.45 -12.50 4.54
C ILE A 184 -21.55 -12.47 5.62
N PRO A 185 -22.25 -13.58 5.91
CA PRO A 185 -23.36 -13.60 6.85
C PRO A 185 -23.00 -13.11 8.25
N THR A 186 -21.81 -13.45 8.73
CA THR A 186 -21.36 -13.09 10.08
C THR A 186 -21.24 -11.59 10.33
N SER A 187 -21.02 -10.80 9.29
CA SER A 187 -20.96 -9.32 9.38
C SER A 187 -22.13 -8.63 8.69
N GLY A 188 -22.86 -9.36 7.86
CA GLY A 188 -23.90 -8.81 7.00
C GLY A 188 -23.34 -7.78 6.01
N LEU A 189 -22.15 -8.04 5.46
CA LEU A 189 -21.47 -7.22 4.45
C LEU A 189 -21.37 -7.98 3.13
N THR A 190 -21.20 -7.22 2.05
CA THR A 190 -20.85 -7.75 0.74
C THR A 190 -19.49 -7.20 0.32
N VAL A 191 -18.60 -8.06 -0.18
CA VAL A 191 -17.23 -7.70 -0.56
C VAL A 191 -16.97 -8.14 -2.00
N PRO A 192 -16.66 -7.22 -2.92
CA PRO A 192 -16.27 -7.58 -4.28
C PRO A 192 -14.92 -8.30 -4.26
N VAL A 193 -14.81 -9.41 -4.97
CA VAL A 193 -13.61 -10.23 -5.08
C VAL A 193 -13.22 -10.35 -6.55
N ILE A 194 -11.94 -10.14 -6.83
CA ILE A 194 -11.35 -10.44 -8.13
C ILE A 194 -10.42 -11.63 -7.96
N LEU A 195 -10.73 -12.71 -8.69
CA LEU A 195 -9.95 -13.93 -8.72
C LEU A 195 -9.12 -13.99 -9.99
N ARG A 196 -7.83 -14.35 -9.85
CA ARG A 196 -6.90 -14.48 -10.99
C ARG A 196 -6.03 -15.71 -10.84
N VAL A 197 -5.87 -16.45 -11.94
CA VAL A 197 -4.82 -17.46 -12.06
C VAL A 197 -3.51 -16.77 -12.42
N THR A 198 -2.54 -16.86 -11.52
CA THR A 198 -1.24 -16.17 -11.67
C THR A 198 -0.12 -17.07 -12.20
N GLY A 199 -0.34 -18.38 -12.26
CA GLY A 199 0.64 -19.33 -12.78
C GLY A 199 0.32 -20.77 -12.40
N VAL A 200 1.28 -21.65 -12.70
CA VAL A 200 1.29 -23.06 -12.34
C VAL A 200 2.39 -23.28 -11.30
N GLU A 201 2.11 -24.08 -10.30
CA GLU A 201 3.06 -24.41 -9.23
C GLU A 201 2.84 -25.86 -8.80
N THR A 202 3.91 -26.62 -8.62
CA THR A 202 3.83 -27.97 -8.03
C THR A 202 3.88 -27.83 -6.51
N VAL A 203 2.82 -28.27 -5.83
CA VAL A 203 2.67 -28.11 -4.37
C VAL A 203 2.67 -29.47 -3.70
N THR A 204 3.52 -29.64 -2.69
CA THR A 204 3.57 -30.83 -1.84
C THR A 204 2.87 -30.52 -0.51
N VAL A 205 1.92 -31.38 -0.14
CA VAL A 205 1.11 -31.34 1.08
C VAL A 205 1.00 -32.73 1.69
N PRO A 206 0.44 -32.95 2.87
CA PRO A 206 0.29 -34.27 3.47
C PRO A 206 -0.43 -35.30 2.55
N ALA A 207 -1.38 -34.86 1.72
CA ALA A 207 -2.08 -35.71 0.76
C ALA A 207 -1.23 -36.15 -0.45
N GLY A 208 -0.05 -35.54 -0.67
CA GLY A 208 0.80 -35.84 -1.81
C GLY A 208 1.33 -34.61 -2.53
N THR A 209 1.81 -34.81 -3.75
CA THR A 209 2.35 -33.75 -4.61
C THR A 209 1.44 -33.54 -5.83
N PHE A 210 1.02 -32.30 -6.06
CA PHE A 210 0.02 -31.93 -7.06
C PHE A 210 0.53 -30.83 -7.98
N PRO A 211 0.38 -30.96 -9.30
CA PRO A 211 0.43 -29.82 -10.20
C PRO A 211 -0.81 -28.96 -9.97
N THR A 212 -0.63 -27.65 -9.74
CA THR A 212 -1.72 -26.78 -9.33
C THR A 212 -1.77 -25.49 -10.13
N TRP A 213 -2.97 -24.92 -10.26
CA TRP A 213 -3.19 -23.54 -10.62
C TRP A 213 -3.06 -22.69 -9.37
N ARG A 214 -2.14 -21.72 -9.38
CA ARG A 214 -2.05 -20.70 -8.33
C ARG A 214 -3.05 -19.59 -8.60
N VAL A 215 -3.95 -19.40 -7.67
CA VAL A 215 -5.04 -18.43 -7.71
C VAL A 215 -4.78 -17.35 -6.65
N VAL A 216 -4.97 -16.09 -7.02
CA VAL A 216 -4.98 -14.96 -6.09
C VAL A 216 -6.39 -14.39 -6.06
N MET A 217 -6.96 -14.32 -4.87
CA MET A 217 -8.23 -13.64 -4.59
C MET A 217 -7.93 -12.29 -3.95
N ASP A 218 -8.43 -11.23 -4.55
CA ASP A 218 -8.24 -9.85 -4.11
C ASP A 218 -9.57 -9.28 -3.61
N PHE A 219 -9.61 -8.98 -2.31
CA PHE A 219 -10.78 -8.43 -1.60
C PHE A 219 -10.75 -6.90 -1.49
N GLY A 220 -9.78 -6.25 -2.12
CA GLY A 220 -9.56 -4.81 -1.97
C GLY A 220 -8.84 -4.42 -0.68
N SER A 221 -9.20 -5.00 0.45
CA SER A 221 -8.56 -4.78 1.76
C SER A 221 -7.43 -5.78 2.06
N GLY A 222 -7.32 -6.86 1.27
CA GLY A 222 -6.33 -7.92 1.46
C GLY A 222 -6.39 -8.95 0.34
N GLN A 223 -5.39 -9.84 0.33
CA GLN A 223 -5.30 -10.90 -0.67
C GLN A 223 -5.14 -12.26 -0.01
N HIS A 224 -5.74 -13.28 -0.65
CA HIS A 224 -5.56 -14.67 -0.29
C HIS A 224 -5.01 -15.44 -1.49
N ASP A 225 -4.16 -16.43 -1.22
CA ASP A 225 -3.67 -17.37 -2.23
C ASP A 225 -4.38 -18.71 -2.07
N ALA A 226 -4.76 -19.35 -3.18
CA ALA A 226 -5.22 -20.72 -3.20
C ALA A 226 -4.54 -21.49 -4.35
N TRP A 227 -4.36 -22.79 -4.15
CA TRP A 227 -3.77 -23.70 -5.14
C TRP A 227 -4.75 -24.82 -5.40
N TYR A 228 -5.26 -24.88 -6.62
CA TYR A 228 -6.22 -25.92 -7.06
C TYR A 228 -5.53 -26.91 -7.98
N GLY A 229 -5.74 -28.20 -7.74
CA GLY A 229 -5.23 -29.27 -8.61
C GLY A 229 -5.63 -29.06 -10.05
N GLN A 230 -4.77 -29.45 -10.98
CA GLN A 230 -5.02 -29.39 -12.43
C GLN A 230 -5.82 -30.58 -12.96
N GLU A 231 -5.96 -31.62 -12.17
CA GLU A 231 -6.68 -32.86 -12.51
C GLU A 231 -7.93 -33.02 -11.66
N PRO A 232 -9.00 -33.63 -12.21
CA PRO A 232 -10.21 -33.93 -11.44
C PRO A 232 -9.89 -34.74 -10.17
N PRO A 233 -10.57 -34.47 -9.08
CA PRO A 233 -11.68 -33.53 -8.88
C PRO A 233 -11.27 -32.10 -8.57
N TYR A 234 -10.10 -31.63 -9.03
CA TYR A 234 -9.55 -30.28 -8.89
C TYR A 234 -9.49 -29.79 -7.42
N PRO A 235 -8.90 -30.55 -6.48
CA PRO A 235 -8.97 -30.23 -5.07
C PRO A 235 -8.29 -28.90 -4.76
N MET A 236 -8.78 -28.19 -3.74
CA MET A 236 -8.01 -27.14 -3.12
C MET A 236 -6.84 -27.80 -2.37
N VAL A 237 -5.63 -27.76 -2.95
CA VAL A 237 -4.44 -28.41 -2.38
C VAL A 237 -3.88 -27.60 -1.21
N LYS A 238 -3.91 -26.26 -1.36
CA LYS A 238 -3.41 -25.33 -0.34
C LYS A 238 -4.18 -24.02 -0.39
N TYR A 239 -4.36 -23.40 0.75
CA TYR A 239 -4.87 -22.04 0.86
C TYR A 239 -4.02 -21.26 1.87
N ARG A 240 -3.85 -19.96 1.64
CA ARG A 240 -3.16 -19.05 2.55
C ARG A 240 -3.88 -17.71 2.63
N ASN A 241 -4.26 -17.32 3.82
CA ASN A 241 -4.67 -15.95 4.12
C ASN A 241 -3.40 -15.12 4.38
N ARG A 242 -3.12 -14.14 3.54
CA ARG A 242 -1.90 -13.31 3.66
C ARG A 242 -1.92 -12.39 4.87
N ALA A 243 -3.10 -11.97 5.33
CA ALA A 243 -3.24 -11.04 6.45
C ALA A 243 -3.01 -11.73 7.80
N SER A 244 -3.64 -12.91 8.01
CA SER A 244 -3.49 -13.68 9.25
C SER A 244 -2.31 -14.64 9.24
N GLY A 245 -1.76 -14.95 8.05
CA GLY A 245 -0.75 -15.97 7.86
C GLY A 245 -1.27 -17.42 7.97
N ALA A 246 -2.56 -17.62 8.21
CA ALA A 246 -3.17 -18.96 8.30
C ALA A 246 -3.06 -19.71 6.98
N VAL A 247 -2.65 -20.98 7.06
CA VAL A 247 -2.48 -21.87 5.91
C VAL A 247 -3.30 -23.13 6.12
N PHE A 248 -3.99 -23.58 5.05
CA PHE A 248 -4.68 -24.86 5.00
C PHE A 248 -3.92 -25.77 4.04
N LEU A 249 -3.58 -26.98 4.48
CA LEU A 249 -2.87 -27.98 3.68
C LEU A 249 -3.73 -29.23 3.56
N LEU A 250 -4.00 -29.67 2.34
CA LEU A 250 -4.80 -30.86 2.08
C LEU A 250 -4.14 -32.10 2.70
N ARG A 251 -4.92 -32.86 3.49
CA ARG A 251 -4.49 -34.12 4.12
C ARG A 251 -5.06 -35.34 3.46
N ASP A 252 -6.33 -35.29 3.06
CA ASP A 252 -7.00 -36.43 2.45
C ASP A 252 -8.20 -35.99 1.62
N ILE A 253 -8.52 -36.80 0.60
CA ILE A 253 -9.76 -36.73 -0.19
C ILE A 253 -10.34 -38.13 -0.21
N SER A 254 -11.55 -38.28 0.32
CA SER A 254 -12.28 -39.53 0.28
C SER A 254 -13.66 -39.32 -0.37
N SER A 255 -14.15 -40.32 -1.10
CA SER A 255 -15.52 -40.38 -1.59
C SER A 255 -16.18 -41.66 -1.09
N SER A 256 -17.44 -41.57 -0.69
CA SER A 256 -18.20 -42.70 -0.12
C SER A 256 -18.45 -43.88 -1.07
N GLY A 257 -17.83 -43.90 -2.26
CA GLY A 257 -17.89 -45.00 -3.22
C GLY A 257 -16.59 -45.79 -3.40
N ALA A 258 -15.48 -45.38 -2.81
CA ALA A 258 -14.21 -46.12 -2.85
C ALA A 258 -14.08 -46.97 -1.58
N THR A 259 -14.06 -48.29 -1.75
CA THR A 259 -13.75 -49.25 -0.70
C THR A 259 -12.40 -48.87 -0.12
N ALA A 260 -12.40 -48.29 1.07
CA ALA A 260 -11.19 -47.91 1.76
C ALA A 260 -10.34 -49.15 2.03
N ALA A 261 -9.13 -49.17 1.51
CA ALA A 261 -8.12 -50.10 2.02
C ALA A 261 -7.94 -49.82 3.52
N PRO A 262 -7.90 -50.86 4.38
CA PRO A 262 -7.82 -50.66 5.80
C PRO A 262 -6.59 -49.84 6.16
N PRO A 263 -6.70 -48.86 7.08
CA PRO A 263 -5.57 -48.04 7.47
C PRO A 263 -4.50 -48.97 8.06
N VAL A 264 -3.30 -48.91 7.48
CA VAL A 264 -2.12 -49.54 8.09
C VAL A 264 -1.97 -48.94 9.48
N ARG A 265 -2.25 -49.73 10.50
CA ARG A 265 -2.09 -49.40 11.91
C ARG A 265 -0.59 -49.17 12.17
N GLN A 266 -0.17 -47.91 12.04
CA GLN A 266 1.15 -47.52 12.55
C GLN A 266 1.07 -47.57 14.07
N THR A 267 1.89 -48.46 14.63
CA THR A 267 2.14 -48.54 16.08
C THR A 267 2.53 -47.15 16.58
N PRO A 268 1.95 -46.64 17.67
CA PRO A 268 2.33 -45.36 18.21
C PRO A 268 3.79 -45.41 18.65
N GLY A 269 4.66 -44.70 17.96
CA GLY A 269 5.97 -44.35 18.49
C GLY A 269 5.78 -43.50 19.76
N PRO A 270 6.76 -43.53 20.70
CA PRO A 270 6.65 -42.78 21.94
C PRO A 270 6.34 -41.31 21.62
N ALA A 271 5.27 -40.81 22.23
CA ALA A 271 4.83 -39.44 22.09
C ALA A 271 6.00 -38.48 22.42
N PRO A 272 6.37 -37.56 21.53
CA PRO A 272 7.25 -36.49 21.95
C PRO A 272 6.54 -35.72 23.08
N ALA A 273 7.28 -35.47 24.14
CA ALA A 273 6.79 -34.74 25.29
C ALA A 273 6.03 -33.51 24.85
N ARG A 274 4.80 -33.38 25.33
CA ARG A 274 3.96 -32.19 25.14
C ARG A 274 4.75 -30.95 25.57
N ALA A 275 5.37 -30.28 24.63
CA ALA A 275 5.59 -28.87 24.78
C ALA A 275 4.20 -28.24 24.67
N GLY A 276 3.62 -27.95 25.82
CA GLY A 276 2.36 -27.22 25.90
C GLY A 276 2.55 -25.85 25.29
N GLY A 277 2.18 -25.72 24.01
CA GLY A 277 1.92 -24.42 23.39
C GLY A 277 0.56 -23.94 23.89
N ALA A 278 0.48 -23.63 25.19
CA ALA A 278 -0.60 -22.79 25.69
C ALA A 278 -0.52 -21.51 24.83
N THR A 279 -1.64 -21.13 24.20
CA THR A 279 -1.88 -19.76 23.78
C THR A 279 -1.59 -18.92 25.01
N GLN A 280 -0.37 -18.34 25.06
CA GLN A 280 -0.02 -17.48 26.17
C GLN A 280 -1.00 -16.31 26.13
N PRO A 281 -1.77 -16.10 27.21
CA PRO A 281 -2.50 -14.84 27.33
C PRO A 281 -1.48 -13.73 27.11
N VAL A 282 -1.88 -12.68 26.37
CA VAL A 282 -1.04 -11.50 26.17
C VAL A 282 -0.51 -11.12 27.54
N THR A 283 0.75 -11.45 27.80
CA THR A 283 1.32 -11.20 29.13
C THR A 283 1.32 -9.68 29.33
N PRO A 284 1.07 -9.17 30.55
CA PRO A 284 1.17 -7.74 30.83
C PRO A 284 2.50 -7.14 30.35
N LEU A 285 3.56 -7.95 30.32
CA LEU A 285 4.88 -7.58 29.83
C LEU A 285 4.90 -7.28 28.32
N SER A 286 4.24 -8.08 27.46
CA SER A 286 4.22 -7.85 26.00
C SER A 286 3.44 -6.59 25.63
N ALA A 287 2.31 -6.33 26.27
CA ALA A 287 1.54 -5.11 26.09
C ALA A 287 2.29 -3.88 26.60
N GLY A 288 3.01 -4.01 27.72
CA GLY A 288 3.85 -2.95 28.27
C GLY A 288 5.01 -2.59 27.34
N LEU A 289 5.69 -3.59 26.75
CA LEU A 289 6.76 -3.38 25.77
C LEU A 289 6.24 -2.72 24.49
N LEU A 290 5.06 -3.11 24.00
CA LEU A 290 4.43 -2.49 22.84
C LEU A 290 4.09 -1.01 23.11
N LEU A 291 3.48 -0.69 24.24
CA LEU A 291 3.21 0.70 24.64
C LEU A 291 4.49 1.52 24.79
N SER A 292 5.54 0.93 25.40
CA SER A 292 6.85 1.58 25.51
C SER A 292 7.47 1.88 24.14
N SER A 293 7.31 0.99 23.18
CA SER A 293 7.80 1.22 21.80
C SER A 293 7.05 2.36 21.09
N MET A 294 5.77 2.54 21.41
CA MET A 294 4.97 3.66 20.88
C MET A 294 5.37 5.01 21.50
N LEU A 295 5.90 5.01 22.73
CA LEU A 295 6.52 6.21 23.32
C LEU A 295 7.81 6.62 22.58
N VAL A 296 8.40 5.77 21.79
CA VAL A 296 9.50 6.09 20.87
C VAL A 296 8.95 6.48 19.50
N GLN A 297 8.03 5.70 18.96
CA GLN A 297 7.46 5.93 17.61
C GLN A 297 6.79 7.30 17.49
N LEU A 298 5.86 7.62 18.39
CA LEU A 298 5.06 8.85 18.28
C LEU A 298 5.90 10.13 18.37
N PRO A 299 6.87 10.29 19.28
CA PRO A 299 7.79 11.42 19.25
C PRO A 299 8.61 11.54 17.97
N LEU A 300 9.08 10.42 17.41
CA LEU A 300 9.80 10.42 16.12
C LEU A 300 8.91 10.88 14.96
N MET A 301 7.62 10.58 15.00
CA MET A 301 6.67 10.99 13.96
C MET A 301 6.13 12.41 14.17
N LEU A 302 5.89 12.85 15.40
CA LEU A 302 5.21 14.11 15.70
C LEU A 302 6.17 15.25 16.10
N LEU A 303 7.19 14.96 16.92
CA LEU A 303 8.06 15.99 17.49
C LEU A 303 9.37 16.15 16.73
N PHE A 304 9.94 15.05 16.22
CA PHE A 304 11.20 15.10 15.48
C PHE A 304 11.15 16.01 14.25
N PRO A 305 10.10 16.03 13.41
CA PRO A 305 10.00 16.96 12.28
C PRO A 305 10.09 18.42 12.72
N LEU A 306 9.43 18.77 13.83
CA LEU A 306 9.45 20.12 14.38
C LEU A 306 10.82 20.46 14.97
N ALA A 307 11.48 19.50 15.61
CA ALA A 307 12.84 19.66 16.12
C ALA A 307 13.84 19.91 14.99
N VAL A 308 13.73 19.19 13.88
CA VAL A 308 14.55 19.41 12.66
C VAL A 308 14.31 20.82 12.11
N GLY A 309 13.05 21.23 11.93
CA GLY A 309 12.72 22.59 11.48
C GLY A 309 13.22 23.67 12.41
N TRP A 310 13.10 23.45 13.72
CA TRP A 310 13.64 24.37 14.74
C TRP A 310 15.17 24.46 14.68
N TRP A 311 15.87 23.32 14.54
CA TRP A 311 17.32 23.28 14.44
C TRP A 311 17.81 24.00 13.18
N ILE A 312 17.19 23.76 12.01
CA ILE A 312 17.54 24.47 10.74
C ILE A 312 17.32 25.97 10.92
N ARG A 313 16.19 26.39 11.50
CA ARG A 313 15.90 27.79 11.78
C ARG A 313 17.00 28.43 12.65
N ARG A 314 17.37 27.78 13.74
CA ARG A 314 18.41 28.29 14.67
C ARG A 314 19.78 28.34 14.00
N ARG A 315 20.13 27.33 13.23
CA ARG A 315 21.48 27.17 12.63
C ARG A 315 21.70 28.06 11.42
N TYR A 316 20.65 28.31 10.63
CA TYR A 316 20.76 28.99 9.32
C TYR A 316 19.86 30.23 9.21
N SER A 317 19.20 30.64 10.27
CA SER A 317 18.31 31.83 10.32
C SER A 317 17.16 31.79 9.29
N VAL A 318 16.65 30.60 8.96
CA VAL A 318 15.54 30.43 8.02
C VAL A 318 14.21 30.37 8.78
N GLY A 319 13.24 31.22 8.39
CA GLY A 319 11.96 31.33 9.09
C GLY A 319 11.04 30.12 8.95
N TRP A 320 10.10 29.96 9.88
CA TRP A 320 9.06 28.93 9.86
C TRP A 320 8.12 29.03 8.64
N ALA A 321 7.99 30.19 8.02
CA ALA A 321 7.21 30.36 6.80
C ALA A 321 7.70 29.46 5.66
N VAL A 322 9.02 29.18 5.58
CA VAL A 322 9.59 28.28 4.58
C VAL A 322 9.25 26.82 4.90
N PHE A 323 9.23 26.43 6.18
CA PHE A 323 8.73 25.13 6.64
C PHE A 323 7.24 24.99 6.26
N GLY A 324 6.42 26.00 6.58
CA GLY A 324 5.00 26.02 6.21
C GLY A 324 4.74 25.94 4.71
N ALA A 325 5.60 26.58 3.90
CA ALA A 325 5.53 26.46 2.44
C ALA A 325 5.78 25.02 1.95
N GLY A 326 6.75 24.33 2.55
CA GLY A 326 6.98 22.91 2.27
C GLY A 326 5.80 22.03 2.69
N ALA A 327 5.26 22.24 3.89
CA ALA A 327 4.08 21.54 4.39
C ALA A 327 2.87 21.73 3.50
N LEU A 328 2.61 22.95 3.04
CA LEU A 328 1.50 23.27 2.16
C LEU A 328 1.64 22.59 0.79
N THR A 329 2.86 22.50 0.25
CA THR A 329 3.09 21.81 -1.03
C THR A 329 2.88 20.30 -0.94
N PHE A 330 3.20 19.66 0.20
CA PHE A 330 2.83 18.26 0.41
C PHE A 330 1.30 18.09 0.39
N ILE A 331 0.58 18.87 1.17
CA ILE A 331 -0.90 18.79 1.21
C ILE A 331 -1.49 19.04 -0.18
N ALA A 332 -0.98 20.03 -0.91
CA ALA A 332 -1.44 20.33 -2.26
C ALA A 332 -1.14 19.21 -3.26
N SER A 333 0.01 18.50 -3.13
CA SER A 333 0.33 17.37 -3.99
C SER A 333 -0.66 16.23 -3.81
N GLN A 334 -1.15 15.98 -2.58
CA GLN A 334 -2.10 14.92 -2.30
C GLN A 334 -3.48 15.16 -2.94
N ALA A 335 -3.85 16.41 -3.20
CA ALA A 335 -5.09 16.74 -3.93
C ALA A 335 -5.09 16.20 -5.38
N VAL A 336 -3.91 15.95 -5.96
CA VAL A 336 -3.74 15.32 -7.28
C VAL A 336 -3.34 13.86 -7.13
N HIS A 337 -2.40 13.56 -6.24
CA HIS A 337 -1.81 12.23 -6.08
C HIS A 337 -2.84 11.18 -5.65
N LEU A 338 -3.69 11.46 -4.65
CA LEU A 338 -4.70 10.50 -4.19
C LEU A 338 -5.75 10.17 -5.28
N PRO A 339 -6.38 11.15 -5.98
CA PRO A 339 -7.26 10.86 -7.10
C PRO A 339 -6.57 10.13 -8.26
N LEU A 340 -5.31 10.47 -8.56
CA LEU A 340 -4.53 9.78 -9.60
C LEU A 340 -4.29 8.31 -9.23
N ASN A 341 -3.87 8.03 -8.00
CA ASN A 341 -3.68 6.66 -7.52
C ASN A 341 -4.99 5.86 -7.50
N TRP A 342 -6.10 6.51 -7.18
CA TRP A 342 -7.42 5.89 -7.30
C TRP A 342 -7.78 5.60 -8.77
N ALA A 343 -7.56 6.54 -9.70
CA ALA A 343 -7.81 6.34 -11.12
C ALA A 343 -6.92 5.23 -11.72
N LEU A 344 -5.66 5.16 -11.32
CA LEU A 344 -4.71 4.10 -11.71
C LEU A 344 -5.05 2.74 -11.07
N GLY A 345 -5.95 2.68 -10.09
CA GLY A 345 -6.28 1.46 -9.36
C GLY A 345 -5.23 1.04 -8.33
N LEU A 346 -4.32 1.93 -7.97
CA LEU A 346 -3.35 1.73 -6.89
C LEU A 346 -4.00 1.84 -5.50
N LEU A 347 -5.07 2.65 -5.40
CA LEU A 347 -5.97 2.71 -4.24
C LEU A 347 -7.27 1.97 -4.57
N GLY A 348 -7.75 1.14 -3.65
CA GLY A 348 -9.01 0.40 -3.79
C GLY A 348 -8.91 -0.91 -4.59
N GLY A 349 -7.72 -1.34 -4.99
CA GLY A 349 -7.40 -2.67 -5.51
C GLY A 349 -8.13 -3.14 -6.77
N GLY A 350 -7.60 -4.18 -7.41
CA GLY A 350 -8.33 -4.98 -8.43
C GLY A 350 -8.54 -4.38 -9.81
N ARG A 351 -8.03 -3.19 -10.13
CA ARG A 351 -8.19 -2.54 -11.44
C ARG A 351 -6.91 -1.83 -11.89
N GLY A 352 -6.79 -1.58 -13.18
CA GLY A 352 -5.72 -0.78 -13.78
C GLY A 352 -4.32 -1.26 -13.39
N VAL A 353 -3.45 -0.33 -13.05
CA VAL A 353 -2.05 -0.59 -12.63
C VAL A 353 -1.97 -1.46 -11.37
N GLY A 354 -2.95 -1.35 -10.46
CA GLY A 354 -3.02 -2.19 -9.25
C GLY A 354 -3.12 -3.69 -9.53
N THR A 355 -3.38 -4.08 -10.79
CA THR A 355 -3.41 -5.49 -11.22
C THR A 355 -2.11 -5.99 -11.84
N TRP A 356 -1.13 -5.12 -12.03
CA TRP A 356 0.14 -5.48 -12.64
C TRP A 356 0.99 -6.38 -11.71
N PRO A 357 1.99 -7.09 -12.24
CA PRO A 357 3.00 -7.75 -11.42
C PRO A 357 3.63 -6.75 -10.44
N LEU A 358 4.05 -7.23 -9.27
CA LEU A 358 4.46 -6.40 -8.14
C LEU A 358 5.50 -5.33 -8.51
N LEU A 359 6.56 -5.69 -9.24
CA LEU A 359 7.64 -4.74 -9.56
C LEU A 359 7.18 -3.61 -10.49
N PRO A 360 6.55 -3.85 -11.67
CA PRO A 360 6.05 -2.76 -12.49
C PRO A 360 4.93 -1.95 -11.80
N MET A 361 4.11 -2.55 -10.96
CA MET A 361 3.13 -1.83 -10.14
C MET A 361 3.81 -0.91 -9.14
N ALA A 362 4.86 -1.38 -8.45
CA ALA A 362 5.63 -0.58 -7.50
C ALA A 362 6.35 0.59 -8.20
N ILE A 363 6.93 0.37 -9.38
CA ILE A 363 7.54 1.44 -10.19
C ILE A 363 6.48 2.49 -10.60
N ALA A 364 5.30 2.06 -11.04
CA ALA A 364 4.24 2.99 -11.42
C ALA A 364 3.71 3.79 -10.21
N ALA A 365 3.62 3.18 -9.03
CA ALA A 365 3.23 3.85 -7.79
C ALA A 365 4.28 4.89 -7.37
N GLY A 366 5.56 4.52 -7.36
CA GLY A 366 6.66 5.46 -7.06
C GLY A 366 6.76 6.59 -8.09
N LEU A 367 6.53 6.31 -9.38
CA LEU A 367 6.52 7.34 -10.42
C LEU A 367 5.35 8.32 -10.24
N SER A 368 4.17 7.82 -9.86
CA SER A 368 3.01 8.65 -9.52
C SER A 368 3.35 9.60 -8.36
N ALA A 369 3.95 9.09 -7.27
CA ALA A 369 4.38 9.90 -6.14
C ALA A 369 5.44 10.93 -6.56
N GLY A 370 6.51 10.49 -7.23
CA GLY A 370 7.60 11.35 -7.66
C GLY A 370 7.13 12.49 -8.59
N ILE A 371 6.26 12.22 -9.55
CA ILE A 371 5.71 13.26 -10.45
C ILE A 371 4.81 14.22 -9.66
N CYS A 372 3.90 13.72 -8.84
CA CYS A 372 2.96 14.57 -8.12
C CYS A 372 3.66 15.44 -7.07
N GLU A 373 4.58 14.88 -6.28
CA GLU A 373 5.21 15.61 -5.19
C GLU A 373 6.33 16.53 -5.66
N GLU A 374 7.26 16.05 -6.51
CA GLU A 374 8.33 16.89 -7.03
C GLU A 374 7.79 17.95 -8.02
N GLY A 375 6.74 17.58 -8.77
CA GLY A 375 6.00 18.53 -9.61
C GLY A 375 5.33 19.63 -8.80
N ALA A 376 4.67 19.28 -7.69
CA ALA A 376 4.06 20.26 -6.79
C ALA A 376 5.11 21.18 -6.14
N ARG A 377 6.28 20.64 -5.73
CA ARG A 377 7.41 21.43 -5.25
C ARG A 377 7.90 22.40 -6.31
N TRP A 378 8.11 21.92 -7.52
CA TRP A 378 8.57 22.75 -8.63
C TRP A 378 7.59 23.86 -8.97
N LEU A 379 6.27 23.55 -9.06
CA LEU A 379 5.20 24.54 -9.30
C LEU A 379 5.15 25.55 -8.15
N GLY A 380 5.13 25.07 -6.90
CA GLY A 380 5.10 25.94 -5.72
C GLY A 380 6.29 26.90 -5.66
N LEU A 381 7.49 26.40 -5.90
CA LEU A 381 8.72 27.21 -5.92
C LEU A 381 8.77 28.17 -7.10
N THR A 382 8.22 27.79 -8.26
CA THR A 382 8.23 28.65 -9.44
C THR A 382 7.24 29.80 -9.35
N PHE A 383 6.03 29.53 -8.85
CA PHE A 383 4.93 30.49 -8.93
C PHE A 383 4.56 31.13 -7.59
N ALA A 384 4.53 30.37 -6.49
CA ALA A 384 4.07 30.84 -5.19
C ALA A 384 5.24 31.27 -4.25
N PHE A 385 6.25 30.45 -4.12
CA PHE A 385 7.35 30.65 -3.14
C PHE A 385 8.64 31.11 -3.82
N LYS A 386 8.54 32.14 -4.63
CA LYS A 386 9.64 32.66 -5.50
C LYS A 386 10.90 33.08 -4.75
N ARG A 387 10.82 33.33 -3.44
CA ARG A 387 11.96 33.75 -2.59
C ARG A 387 12.80 32.57 -2.06
N VAL A 388 12.30 31.33 -2.18
CA VAL A 388 13.01 30.14 -1.71
C VAL A 388 14.00 29.69 -2.81
N ARG A 389 15.28 30.06 -2.68
CA ARG A 389 16.31 29.82 -3.71
C ARG A 389 17.64 29.34 -3.13
N SER A 390 17.89 29.50 -1.84
CA SER A 390 19.14 29.08 -1.21
C SER A 390 19.07 27.64 -0.70
N TRP A 391 20.25 27.02 -0.54
CA TRP A 391 20.39 25.67 0.01
C TRP A 391 19.75 25.55 1.40
N SER A 392 20.00 26.51 2.32
CA SER A 392 19.42 26.48 3.66
C SER A 392 17.89 26.61 3.67
N GLN A 393 17.33 27.37 2.74
CA GLN A 393 15.90 27.42 2.52
C GLN A 393 15.34 26.10 1.96
N GLY A 394 16.12 25.42 1.10
CA GLY A 394 15.81 24.08 0.60
C GLY A 394 15.71 23.06 1.71
N LEU A 395 16.63 23.10 2.69
CA LEU A 395 16.57 22.26 3.89
C LEU A 395 15.27 22.48 4.68
N GLN A 396 14.95 23.74 4.97
CA GLN A 396 13.76 24.08 5.75
C GLN A 396 12.46 23.75 5.04
N TYR A 397 12.44 23.96 3.71
CA TYR A 397 11.30 23.61 2.86
C TYR A 397 11.09 22.09 2.80
N GLY A 398 12.15 21.31 2.63
CA GLY A 398 12.11 19.85 2.64
C GLY A 398 11.72 19.28 4.00
N ALA A 399 12.24 19.89 5.10
CA ALA A 399 11.83 19.53 6.45
C ALA A 399 10.35 19.80 6.71
N GLY A 400 9.78 20.85 6.10
CA GLY A 400 8.35 21.14 6.16
C GLY A 400 7.51 20.11 5.40
N HIS A 401 7.94 19.75 4.18
CA HIS A 401 7.25 18.79 3.33
C HIS A 401 7.24 17.38 3.95
N GLY A 402 8.41 16.78 4.19
CA GLY A 402 8.50 15.46 4.83
C GLY A 402 8.06 15.48 6.31
N GLY A 403 8.16 16.64 6.97
CA GLY A 403 7.70 16.80 8.35
C GLY A 403 6.18 16.71 8.48
N VAL A 404 5.41 17.39 7.63
CA VAL A 404 3.94 17.31 7.67
C VAL A 404 3.45 15.92 7.29
N GLU A 405 4.10 15.27 6.33
CA GLU A 405 3.85 13.87 5.98
C GLU A 405 3.98 12.98 7.22
N ALA A 406 5.12 13.04 7.92
CA ALA A 406 5.36 12.26 9.13
C ALA A 406 4.36 12.58 10.25
N ILE A 407 3.99 13.86 10.44
CA ILE A 407 2.99 14.28 11.43
C ILE A 407 1.61 13.71 11.12
N ILE A 408 1.17 13.72 9.86
CA ILE A 408 -0.13 13.15 9.45
C ILE A 408 -0.16 11.65 9.78
N PHE A 409 0.87 10.89 9.40
CA PHE A 409 0.96 9.47 9.75
C PHE A 409 1.03 9.26 11.27
N GLY A 410 1.77 10.09 11.99
CA GLY A 410 1.85 10.05 13.46
C GLY A 410 0.50 10.28 14.13
N LEU A 411 -0.32 11.20 13.62
CA LEU A 411 -1.68 11.43 14.11
C LEU A 411 -2.60 10.23 13.83
N ILE A 412 -2.50 9.61 12.66
CA ILE A 412 -3.25 8.38 12.33
C ILE A 412 -2.85 7.25 13.29
N VAL A 413 -1.55 7.06 13.54
CA VAL A 413 -1.06 6.08 14.51
C VAL A 413 -1.57 6.38 15.91
N LEU A 414 -1.53 7.64 16.36
CA LEU A 414 -2.02 8.07 17.67
C LEU A 414 -3.51 7.74 17.83
N VAL A 415 -4.35 8.10 16.86
CA VAL A 415 -5.78 7.78 16.87
C VAL A 415 -6.01 6.27 16.94
N ASN A 416 -5.24 5.49 16.17
CA ASN A 416 -5.32 4.02 16.20
C ASN A 416 -4.94 3.45 17.57
N VAL A 417 -3.84 3.90 18.16
CA VAL A 417 -3.41 3.49 19.52
C VAL A 417 -4.51 3.78 20.55
N VAL A 418 -5.06 5.00 20.53
CA VAL A 418 -6.15 5.40 21.45
C VAL A 418 -7.38 4.51 21.24
N ALA A 419 -7.76 4.22 19.98
CA ALA A 419 -8.87 3.35 19.68
C ALA A 419 -8.62 1.90 20.19
N MET A 420 -7.40 1.37 20.03
CA MET A 420 -7.05 0.02 20.51
C MET A 420 -7.01 -0.06 22.05
N ILE A 421 -6.61 1.00 22.73
CA ILE A 421 -6.70 1.10 24.19
C ILE A 421 -8.17 1.14 24.62
N ALA A 422 -8.99 1.96 23.97
CA ALA A 422 -10.42 2.06 24.25
C ALA A 422 -11.14 0.72 24.06
N LEU A 423 -10.90 0.03 22.95
CA LEU A 423 -11.47 -1.30 22.65
C LEU A 423 -11.10 -2.37 23.69
N ARG A 424 -9.93 -2.25 24.31
CA ARG A 424 -9.48 -3.15 25.38
C ARG A 424 -10.16 -2.84 26.71
N SER A 425 -10.47 -1.57 26.97
CA SER A 425 -10.89 -1.07 28.29
C SER A 425 -12.40 -0.92 28.43
N LEU A 426 -13.13 -0.71 27.31
CA LEU A 426 -14.55 -0.44 27.32
C LEU A 426 -15.38 -1.72 27.18
N PRO A 427 -16.51 -1.86 27.91
CA PRO A 427 -17.44 -2.96 27.72
C PRO A 427 -18.15 -2.85 26.35
N PRO A 428 -18.53 -3.97 25.71
CA PRO A 428 -19.18 -3.98 24.39
C PRO A 428 -20.43 -3.13 24.29
N SER A 429 -21.19 -3.04 25.38
CA SER A 429 -22.43 -2.26 25.47
C SER A 429 -22.24 -0.76 25.21
N VAL A 430 -21.02 -0.22 25.45
CA VAL A 430 -20.71 1.19 25.23
C VAL A 430 -20.40 1.48 23.76
N LEU A 431 -20.02 0.45 22.97
CA LEU A 431 -19.65 0.65 21.56
C LEU A 431 -20.86 0.88 20.65
N GLY A 432 -22.09 0.62 21.11
CA GLY A 432 -23.30 0.81 20.31
C GLY A 432 -23.40 -0.06 19.04
N VAL A 433 -22.56 -1.12 18.96
CA VAL A 433 -22.49 -2.04 17.82
C VAL A 433 -23.05 -3.41 18.21
N SER A 434 -23.41 -4.23 17.22
CA SER A 434 -23.82 -5.61 17.47
C SER A 434 -22.71 -6.40 18.19
N ARG A 435 -23.12 -7.42 18.96
CA ARG A 435 -22.16 -8.27 19.70
C ARG A 435 -21.11 -8.89 18.78
N ALA A 436 -21.54 -9.39 17.61
CA ALA A 436 -20.62 -9.93 16.60
C ALA A 436 -19.59 -8.90 16.10
N ALA A 437 -20.03 -7.66 15.85
CA ALA A 437 -19.11 -6.58 15.49
C ALA A 437 -18.17 -6.22 16.65
N ALA A 438 -18.66 -6.22 17.89
CA ALA A 438 -17.83 -6.00 19.06
C ALA A 438 -16.76 -7.09 19.24
N ASP A 439 -17.10 -8.36 18.98
CA ASP A 439 -16.16 -9.47 19.05
C ASP A 439 -15.11 -9.42 17.93
N GLN A 440 -15.51 -9.00 16.72
CA GLN A 440 -14.54 -8.74 15.64
C GLN A 440 -13.58 -7.61 15.99
N LEU A 441 -14.08 -6.50 16.53
CA LEU A 441 -13.24 -5.39 16.98
C LEU A 441 -12.29 -5.81 18.10
N ARG A 442 -12.75 -6.67 19.02
CA ARG A 442 -11.89 -7.23 20.07
C ARG A 442 -10.83 -8.15 19.52
N SER A 443 -11.18 -9.04 18.60
CA SER A 443 -10.20 -9.92 17.93
C SER A 443 -9.13 -9.11 17.18
N ALA A 444 -9.55 -8.03 16.51
CA ALA A 444 -8.60 -7.11 15.86
C ALA A 444 -7.70 -6.39 16.87
N ALA A 445 -8.28 -5.96 18.01
CA ALA A 445 -7.51 -5.36 19.09
C ALA A 445 -6.53 -6.36 19.72
N GLU A 446 -6.93 -7.61 19.94
CA GLU A 446 -6.04 -8.65 20.43
C GLU A 446 -4.88 -8.93 19.47
N ALA A 447 -5.14 -8.98 18.16
CA ALA A 447 -4.11 -9.13 17.13
C ALA A 447 -3.13 -7.95 17.17
N TYR A 448 -3.64 -6.72 17.32
CA TYR A 448 -2.82 -5.52 17.48
C TYR A 448 -1.90 -5.60 18.70
N TRP A 449 -2.40 -6.05 19.85
CA TRP A 449 -1.61 -6.19 21.09
C TRP A 449 -0.58 -7.32 21.06
N LYS A 450 -0.65 -8.20 20.06
CA LYS A 450 0.37 -9.24 19.76
C LYS A 450 1.46 -8.74 18.81
N THR A 451 1.37 -7.52 18.30
CA THR A 451 2.38 -6.92 17.42
C THR A 451 3.74 -6.88 18.12
N PRO A 452 4.82 -7.37 17.48
CA PRO A 452 6.17 -7.31 18.05
C PRO A 452 6.58 -5.87 18.34
N TRP A 453 7.11 -5.61 19.53
CA TRP A 453 7.46 -4.27 20.01
C TRP A 453 8.47 -3.52 19.13
N HIS A 454 9.31 -4.21 18.40
CA HIS A 454 10.32 -3.60 17.53
C HIS A 454 9.72 -2.98 16.26
N LEU A 455 8.54 -3.42 15.79
CA LEU A 455 7.91 -2.87 14.59
C LEU A 455 7.50 -1.40 14.73
N PRO A 456 6.87 -0.94 15.83
CA PRO A 456 6.63 0.48 16.04
C PRO A 456 7.92 1.32 16.09
N VAL A 457 9.00 0.79 16.68
CA VAL A 457 10.29 1.49 16.71
C VAL A 457 10.85 1.65 15.29
N LEU A 458 10.82 0.58 14.48
CA LEU A 458 11.24 0.63 13.08
C LEU A 458 10.42 1.66 12.29
N ALA A 459 9.09 1.65 12.43
CA ALA A 459 8.22 2.63 11.76
C ALA A 459 8.50 4.08 12.18
N GLY A 460 8.92 4.31 13.43
CA GLY A 460 9.39 5.62 13.89
C GLY A 460 10.72 6.03 13.24
N LEU A 461 11.67 5.11 13.14
CA LEU A 461 12.97 5.33 12.49
C LEU A 461 12.82 5.56 10.99
N GLU A 462 11.93 4.83 10.33
CA GLU A 462 11.60 5.04 8.92
C GLU A 462 11.24 6.51 8.65
N ARG A 463 10.45 7.16 9.53
CA ARG A 463 10.10 8.58 9.35
C ARG A 463 11.31 9.50 9.45
N VAL A 464 12.32 9.19 10.27
CA VAL A 464 13.59 9.92 10.31
C VAL A 464 14.31 9.81 8.97
N PHE A 465 14.38 8.61 8.40
CA PHE A 465 14.99 8.38 7.08
C PHE A 465 14.20 9.09 5.98
N ALA A 466 12.87 8.96 5.99
CA ALA A 466 12.00 9.61 5.01
C ALA A 466 12.15 11.14 5.01
N ILE A 467 12.15 11.79 6.18
CA ILE A 467 12.36 13.24 6.30
C ILE A 467 13.72 13.64 5.71
N THR A 468 14.76 12.86 5.97
CA THR A 468 16.10 13.10 5.43
C THR A 468 16.12 13.03 3.90
N ILE A 469 15.46 12.03 3.33
CA ILE A 469 15.29 11.87 1.87
C ILE A 469 14.50 13.04 1.30
N GLN A 470 13.37 13.40 1.91
CA GLN A 470 12.52 14.52 1.49
C GLN A 470 13.27 15.87 1.49
N ILE A 471 14.18 16.08 2.46
CA ILE A 471 15.05 17.27 2.50
C ILE A 471 16.01 17.29 1.29
N ALA A 472 16.61 16.15 0.93
CA ALA A 472 17.51 16.03 -0.21
C ALA A 472 16.78 16.30 -1.54
N LEU A 473 15.61 15.67 -1.73
CA LEU A 473 14.78 15.85 -2.92
C LEU A 473 14.33 17.31 -3.07
N ALA A 474 13.86 17.94 -2.00
CA ALA A 474 13.50 19.35 -2.00
C ALA A 474 14.68 20.25 -2.36
N SER A 475 15.89 19.93 -1.87
CA SER A 475 17.12 20.67 -2.20
C SER A 475 17.46 20.57 -3.69
N LEU A 476 17.23 19.42 -4.33
CA LEU A 476 17.36 19.26 -5.79
C LEU A 476 16.36 20.15 -6.54
N VAL A 477 15.08 20.15 -6.12
CA VAL A 477 14.07 20.97 -6.80
C VAL A 477 14.32 22.47 -6.62
N VAL A 478 14.71 22.91 -5.41
CA VAL A 478 15.12 24.31 -5.18
C VAL A 478 16.28 24.69 -6.11
N ARG A 479 17.26 23.79 -6.27
CA ARG A 479 18.39 24.01 -7.18
C ARG A 479 17.95 24.03 -8.65
N SER A 480 17.01 23.16 -9.05
CA SER A 480 16.44 23.16 -10.39
C SER A 480 15.85 24.52 -10.76
N VAL A 481 15.05 25.08 -9.84
CA VAL A 481 14.39 26.37 -10.05
C VAL A 481 15.40 27.52 -9.97
N ALA A 482 16.32 27.50 -9.00
CA ALA A 482 17.31 28.56 -8.80
C ALA A 482 18.30 28.68 -9.99
N ARG A 483 18.74 27.56 -10.54
CA ARG A 483 19.69 27.51 -11.66
C ARG A 483 19.02 27.38 -13.04
N ARG A 484 17.69 27.25 -13.09
CA ARG A 484 16.92 26.99 -14.32
C ARG A 484 17.39 25.73 -15.07
N GLN A 485 17.79 24.72 -14.32
CA GLN A 485 18.30 23.44 -14.84
C GLN A 485 17.31 22.31 -14.55
N PRO A 486 16.52 21.86 -15.54
CA PRO A 486 15.47 20.85 -15.34
C PRO A 486 16.02 19.47 -14.97
N GLY A 487 17.29 19.20 -15.24
CA GLY A 487 17.94 17.93 -14.88
C GLY A 487 17.88 17.61 -13.38
N TYR A 488 17.93 18.62 -12.51
CA TYR A 488 17.78 18.40 -11.06
C TYR A 488 16.36 17.98 -10.68
N LEU A 489 15.33 18.51 -11.36
CA LEU A 489 13.94 18.04 -11.16
C LEU A 489 13.78 16.60 -11.63
N ALA A 490 14.31 16.26 -12.81
CA ALA A 490 14.28 14.89 -13.31
C ALA A 490 14.99 13.92 -12.36
N ALA A 491 16.14 14.32 -11.81
CA ALA A 491 16.87 13.53 -10.82
C ALA A 491 16.07 13.36 -9.51
N ALA A 492 15.36 14.39 -9.06
CA ALA A 492 14.50 14.31 -7.88
C ALA A 492 13.33 13.33 -8.12
N ILE A 493 12.63 13.43 -9.25
CA ILE A 493 11.54 12.50 -9.62
C ILE A 493 12.07 11.06 -9.70
N ALA A 494 13.20 10.82 -10.35
CA ALA A 494 13.79 9.49 -10.47
C ALA A 494 14.21 8.90 -9.11
N ALA A 495 14.82 9.70 -8.25
CA ALA A 495 15.22 9.27 -6.91
C ALA A 495 14.01 8.98 -6.03
N HIS A 496 12.98 9.82 -6.04
CA HIS A 496 11.72 9.60 -5.34
C HIS A 496 11.06 8.30 -5.82
N THR A 497 10.92 8.13 -7.13
CA THR A 497 10.39 6.91 -7.74
C THR A 497 11.14 5.66 -7.27
N ALA A 498 12.47 5.71 -7.22
CA ALA A 498 13.29 4.58 -6.82
C ALA A 498 13.09 4.21 -5.33
N VAL A 499 13.03 5.20 -4.45
CA VAL A 499 12.78 5.00 -3.01
C VAL A 499 11.42 4.33 -2.79
N ASP A 500 10.36 4.91 -3.34
CA ASP A 500 9.00 4.41 -3.14
C ASP A 500 8.76 3.04 -3.79
N ALA A 501 9.30 2.85 -5.00
CA ALA A 501 9.19 1.56 -5.69
C ALA A 501 9.90 0.44 -4.92
N LEU A 502 11.12 0.69 -4.40
CA LEU A 502 11.87 -0.30 -3.63
C LEU A 502 11.28 -0.52 -2.24
N ALA A 503 10.76 0.52 -1.59
CA ALA A 503 10.05 0.39 -0.31
C ALA A 503 8.77 -0.44 -0.48
N LEU A 504 7.95 -0.16 -1.50
CA LEU A 504 6.71 -0.90 -1.77
C LEU A 504 6.98 -2.35 -2.19
N TRP A 505 7.96 -2.57 -3.08
CA TRP A 505 8.37 -3.92 -3.48
C TRP A 505 8.95 -4.70 -2.31
N GLY A 506 9.83 -4.08 -1.53
CA GLY A 506 10.46 -4.67 -0.34
C GLY A 506 9.44 -5.04 0.73
N ALA A 507 8.47 -4.16 1.02
CA ALA A 507 7.40 -4.41 1.98
C ALA A 507 6.53 -5.66 1.63
N ARG A 508 6.54 -6.09 0.37
CA ARG A 508 5.82 -7.28 -0.10
C ARG A 508 6.67 -8.53 -0.27
N THR A 509 8.01 -8.41 -0.22
CA THR A 509 8.94 -9.51 -0.55
C THR A 509 9.98 -9.78 0.53
N LEU A 510 10.29 -8.81 1.36
CA LEU A 510 11.34 -8.87 2.37
C LEU A 510 10.76 -8.77 3.79
N SER A 511 11.57 -9.11 4.79
CA SER A 511 11.20 -8.80 6.17
C SER A 511 11.30 -7.30 6.45
N PRO A 512 10.53 -6.75 7.42
CA PRO A 512 10.54 -5.32 7.75
C PRO A 512 11.95 -4.76 7.99
N ILE A 513 12.83 -5.51 8.63
CA ILE A 513 14.21 -5.08 8.92
C ILE A 513 14.99 -4.80 7.63
N TRP A 514 14.87 -5.63 6.60
CA TRP A 514 15.56 -5.42 5.33
C TRP A 514 15.00 -4.24 4.55
N VAL A 515 13.71 -3.96 4.67
CA VAL A 515 13.12 -2.74 4.09
C VAL A 515 13.75 -1.51 4.72
N GLU A 516 13.86 -1.49 6.05
CA GLU A 516 14.50 -0.38 6.76
C GLU A 516 15.98 -0.20 6.41
N VAL A 517 16.71 -1.30 6.20
CA VAL A 517 18.11 -1.24 5.75
C VAL A 517 18.21 -0.57 4.36
N ILE A 518 17.29 -0.87 3.44
CA ILE A 518 17.25 -0.24 2.12
C ILE A 518 16.94 1.25 2.25
N VAL A 519 15.91 1.62 3.01
CA VAL A 519 15.50 3.02 3.21
C VAL A 519 16.61 3.82 3.92
N ALA A 520 17.27 3.22 4.92
CA ALA A 520 18.44 3.81 5.57
C ALA A 520 19.60 4.07 4.59
N GLY A 521 19.85 3.15 3.65
CA GLY A 521 20.83 3.34 2.58
C GLY A 521 20.52 4.58 1.71
N PHE A 522 19.26 4.78 1.33
CA PHE A 522 18.81 6.00 0.65
C PHE A 522 18.97 7.25 1.53
N ALA A 523 18.70 7.17 2.83
CA ALA A 523 18.87 8.29 3.75
C ALA A 523 20.35 8.70 3.88
N VAL A 524 21.29 7.75 3.89
CA VAL A 524 22.74 8.02 3.87
C VAL A 524 23.14 8.71 2.56
N ALA A 525 22.66 8.22 1.42
CA ALA A 525 22.88 8.86 0.12
C ALA A 525 22.28 10.28 0.07
N ALA A 526 21.10 10.48 0.67
CA ALA A 526 20.45 11.77 0.80
C ALA A 526 21.28 12.75 1.66
N LEU A 527 21.83 12.31 2.79
CA LEU A 527 22.74 13.13 3.61
C LEU A 527 23.99 13.54 2.84
N TRP A 528 24.62 12.61 2.13
CA TRP A 528 25.74 12.91 1.26
C TRP A 528 25.38 13.95 0.20
N LEU A 529 24.23 13.81 -0.44
CA LEU A 529 23.73 14.75 -1.44
C LEU A 529 23.49 16.14 -0.84
N ILE A 530 22.87 16.23 0.34
CA ILE A 530 22.63 17.49 1.06
C ILE A 530 23.97 18.23 1.28
N VAL A 531 25.00 17.53 1.76
CA VAL A 531 26.33 18.11 2.00
C VAL A 531 26.96 18.55 0.67
N ARG A 532 26.93 17.72 -0.36
CA ARG A 532 27.46 18.01 -1.69
C ARG A 532 26.84 19.26 -2.33
N LEU A 533 25.51 19.39 -2.23
CA LEU A 533 24.79 20.56 -2.74
C LEU A 533 25.16 21.85 -2.00
N ARG A 534 25.59 21.78 -0.74
CA ARG A 534 26.09 22.92 0.04
C ARG A 534 27.44 23.40 -0.49
N GLU A 535 28.40 22.50 -0.71
CA GLU A 535 29.74 22.83 -1.17
C GLU A 535 29.74 23.55 -2.52
N GLU A 536 28.86 23.11 -3.42
CA GLU A 536 28.72 23.76 -4.73
C GLU A 536 28.11 25.17 -4.69
N GLN A 537 27.41 25.55 -3.61
CA GLN A 537 26.94 26.93 -3.38
C GLN A 537 28.00 27.80 -2.66
N ALA A 538 28.82 27.16 -1.85
CA ALA A 538 29.87 27.85 -1.09
C ALA A 538 31.13 28.20 -1.94
N SER A 539 31.26 27.60 -3.11
CA SER A 539 32.29 28.01 -4.07
C SER A 539 31.94 29.42 -4.59
N PRO A 540 32.67 30.48 -4.21
CA PRO A 540 32.40 31.79 -4.76
C PRO A 540 32.53 31.70 -6.25
N ALA A 541 31.58 32.26 -6.97
CA ALA A 541 31.69 32.42 -8.40
C ALA A 541 33.08 32.97 -8.75
N ALA A 542 33.82 32.20 -9.47
CA ALA A 542 35.00 32.70 -10.22
C ALA A 542 34.59 33.71 -11.32
N ASP A 543 33.38 34.25 -11.24
CA ASP A 543 32.75 35.19 -12.17
C ASP A 543 32.40 36.54 -11.54
N VAL A 544 32.89 36.86 -10.34
CA VAL A 544 33.10 38.28 -9.96
C VAL A 544 34.56 38.62 -10.31
N ALA A 545 34.94 38.23 -11.52
CA ALA A 545 36.10 38.81 -12.13
C ALA A 545 35.69 40.20 -12.68
N SER A 546 36.06 41.21 -11.89
CA SER A 546 36.23 42.59 -12.35
C SER A 546 34.96 43.32 -12.79
N GLU A 547 34.04 43.62 -11.85
CA GLU A 547 33.61 45.02 -11.89
C GLU A 547 34.83 45.84 -11.44
N PRO A 548 35.30 46.79 -12.25
CA PRO A 548 36.37 47.66 -11.83
C PRO A 548 35.92 48.37 -10.55
N ALA A 549 36.77 48.34 -9.54
CA ALA A 549 36.50 49.03 -8.27
C ALA A 549 36.06 50.45 -8.60
N LEU A 550 34.86 50.85 -8.17
CA LEU A 550 34.36 52.21 -8.32
C LEU A 550 35.45 53.15 -7.81
N THR A 551 36.02 53.94 -8.70
CA THR A 551 37.01 54.94 -8.35
C THR A 551 36.32 56.13 -7.66
N SER A 552 37.06 56.91 -6.88
CA SER A 552 36.52 58.14 -6.30
C SER A 552 35.96 59.12 -7.35
N ALA A 553 36.32 58.97 -8.63
CA ALA A 553 35.77 59.72 -9.74
C ALA A 553 34.36 59.28 -10.10
N ASP A 554 33.99 57.98 -9.90
CA ASP A 554 32.66 57.46 -10.14
C ASP A 554 31.66 57.84 -9.02
N LEU A 555 32.16 58.26 -7.88
CA LEU A 555 31.39 58.74 -6.74
C LEU A 555 31.27 60.25 -6.67
N ALA A 556 31.90 60.99 -7.59
CA ALA A 556 31.78 62.45 -7.63
C ALA A 556 30.33 62.82 -8.02
N PRO A 557 29.73 63.80 -7.37
CA PRO A 557 28.37 64.26 -7.72
C PRO A 557 28.38 64.70 -9.19
N ARG A 558 27.68 63.98 -10.06
CA ARG A 558 27.44 64.39 -11.44
C ARG A 558 26.50 65.58 -11.41
N THR A 559 27.04 66.76 -11.72
CA THR A 559 26.18 67.91 -12.07
C THR A 559 25.47 67.59 -13.35
N LEU A 560 24.17 67.31 -13.28
CA LEU A 560 23.34 67.16 -14.49
C LEU A 560 23.29 68.49 -15.21
N SER A 561 23.44 68.47 -16.55
CA SER A 561 23.25 69.65 -17.36
C SER A 561 21.78 70.11 -17.29
N ASP A 562 21.55 71.42 -17.49
CA ASP A 562 20.18 71.99 -17.50
C ASP A 562 19.25 71.29 -18.49
N GLU A 563 19.80 70.77 -19.58
CA GLU A 563 19.07 70.01 -20.60
C GLU A 563 18.67 68.59 -20.13
N GLU A 564 19.45 67.97 -19.28
CA GLU A 564 19.19 66.64 -18.67
C GLU A 564 18.19 66.76 -17.50
N LEU A 565 18.26 67.84 -16.76
CA LEU A 565 17.29 68.23 -15.73
C LEU A 565 15.89 68.52 -16.35
N ALA A 566 15.88 69.25 -17.49
CA ALA A 566 14.62 69.53 -18.21
C ALA A 566 13.99 68.24 -18.77
N ARG A 567 14.77 67.30 -19.32
CA ARG A 567 14.25 66.00 -19.81
C ARG A 567 13.69 65.12 -18.68
N ARG A 568 14.31 65.11 -17.50
CA ARG A 568 13.78 64.37 -16.34
C ARG A 568 12.55 65.00 -15.76
N ALA A 569 12.47 66.31 -15.74
CA ALA A 569 11.27 67.03 -15.30
C ALA A 569 10.07 66.81 -16.26
N GLU A 570 10.35 66.65 -17.56
CA GLU A 570 9.32 66.35 -18.54
C GLU A 570 8.85 64.86 -18.45
N ALA A 571 9.76 63.93 -18.23
CA ALA A 571 9.43 62.52 -18.03
C ALA A 571 8.63 62.26 -16.74
N SER A 572 8.87 62.99 -15.67
CA SER A 572 8.13 62.88 -14.40
C SER A 572 6.73 63.51 -14.42
N ARG A 573 6.33 64.17 -15.53
CA ARG A 573 4.95 64.70 -15.68
C ARG A 573 3.97 63.68 -16.24
N TYR A 574 4.45 62.49 -16.64
CA TYR A 574 3.63 61.41 -17.25
C TYR A 574 3.58 60.13 -16.44
N GLU A 575 4.14 60.08 -15.21
CA GLU A 575 3.87 59.09 -14.18
C GLU A 575 2.92 59.68 -13.11
#